data_83f83eac867066b3851b239f5f9bbcae
#
_entry.id   83f83eac867066b3851b239f5f9bbcae
#
_cell.length_a   1.000
_cell.length_b   1.000
_cell.length_c   1.000
_cell.angle_alpha   90.00
_cell.angle_beta   90.00
_cell.angle_gamma   90.00
#
_symmetry.space_group_name_H-M   'P 1'
#
loop_
_entity.id
_entity.type
_entity.pdbx_description
1 polymer ?
#
loop_
_entity_poly.entity_id
_entity_poly.type
_entity_poly.pdbx_seq_one_letter_code
_entity_poly.pdbx_strand_id
1 'polypeptide(L)' 'MTGDKAVELINEWLNLAKEIGDMNLNRMEYDEERYNYAMDRMDVIRQEINDYHEHMNEC' A
#
# COMPACT_ATOMS: atom_id res chain seq x y z
N MET A 1 -17.01 -5.24 0.91
CA MET A 1 -15.75 -5.35 1.68
C MET A 1 -16.04 -5.19 3.15
N THR A 2 -15.46 -6.06 3.97
CA THR A 2 -15.63 -6.00 5.41
C THR A 2 -14.58 -5.09 6.04
N GLY A 3 -14.81 -4.68 7.30
CA GLY A 3 -13.82 -3.89 8.03
C GLY A 3 -12.49 -4.60 8.19
N ASP A 4 -12.52 -5.92 8.35
CA ASP A 4 -11.29 -6.71 8.46
C ASP A 4 -10.45 -6.63 7.19
N LYS A 5 -11.10 -6.63 6.03
CA LYS A 5 -10.40 -6.51 4.76
C LYS A 5 -9.73 -5.15 4.62
N ALA A 6 -10.41 -4.09 5.04
CA ALA A 6 -9.85 -2.75 5.03
C ALA A 6 -8.62 -2.66 5.93
N VAL A 7 -8.68 -3.26 7.12
CA VAL A 7 -7.55 -3.29 8.04
C VAL A 7 -6.36 -4.03 7.44
N GLU A 8 -6.62 -5.16 6.78
CA GLU A 8 -5.55 -5.91 6.12
C GLU A 8 -4.87 -5.09 5.03
N LEU A 9 -5.65 -4.40 4.22
CA LEU A 9 -5.11 -3.56 3.15
C LEU A 9 -4.26 -2.42 3.72
N ILE A 10 -4.73 -1.79 4.78
CA ILE A 10 -3.99 -0.69 5.42
C ILE A 10 -2.68 -1.21 6.01
N ASN A 11 -2.71 -2.36 6.66
CA ASN A 11 -1.51 -2.97 7.22
C ASN A 11 -0.48 -3.30 6.14
N GLU A 12 -0.93 -3.86 5.02
CA GLU A 12 -0.05 -4.15 3.90
C GLU A 12 0.56 -2.86 3.35
N TRP A 13 -0.25 -1.83 3.21
CA TRP A 13 0.22 -0.53 2.72
C TRP A 13 1.28 0.06 3.62
N LEU A 14 1.07 0.00 4.93
CA LEU A 14 2.04 0.52 5.91
C LEU A 14 3.35 -0.24 5.85
N ASN A 15 3.30 -1.57 5.69
CA ASN A 15 4.50 -2.39 5.58
C ASN A 15 5.28 -2.05 4.32
N LEU A 16 4.59 -1.85 3.21
CA LEU A 16 5.23 -1.48 1.95
C LEU A 16 5.85 -0.07 2.04
N ALA A 17 5.13 0.85 2.67
CA ALA A 17 5.64 2.22 2.86
C ALA A 17 6.91 2.21 3.71
N LYS A 18 6.95 1.38 4.74
CA LYS A 18 8.13 1.23 5.59
C LYS A 18 9.30 0.69 4.78
N GLU A 19 9.04 -0.32 3.95
CA GLU A 19 10.08 -0.90 3.09
C GLU A 19 10.69 0.15 2.16
N ILE A 20 9.82 0.94 1.54
CA ILE A 20 10.27 2.01 0.64
C ILE A 20 11.08 3.05 1.41
N GLY A 21 10.64 3.41 2.61
CA GLY A 21 11.37 4.35 3.45
C GLY A 21 12.76 3.83 3.80
N ASP A 22 12.86 2.55 4.15
CA ASP A 22 14.14 1.92 4.46
C ASP A 22 15.08 1.92 3.25
N MET A 23 14.54 1.63 2.06
CA MET A 23 15.33 1.66 0.83
C MET A 23 15.83 3.07 0.51
N ASN A 24 15.02 4.08 0.75
CA ASN A 24 15.41 5.46 0.51
C ASN A 24 16.52 5.92 1.46
N LEU A 25 16.50 5.43 2.70
CA LEU A 25 17.52 5.75 3.68
C LEU A 25 18.83 5.01 3.41
N ASN A 26 18.74 3.82 2.84
CA ASN A 26 19.88 2.92 2.68
C ASN A 26 20.14 2.70 1.19
N ARG A 27 20.74 3.70 0.55
CA ARG A 27 20.93 3.72 -0.90
C ARG A 27 21.78 2.56 -1.43
N MET A 28 22.63 1.97 -0.57
CA MET A 28 23.50 0.88 -0.99
C MET A 28 22.77 -0.45 -1.13
N GLU A 29 21.60 -0.57 -0.51
CA GLU A 29 20.80 -1.79 -0.56
C GLU A 29 19.52 -1.58 -1.39
N TYR A 30 19.51 -0.57 -2.24
CA TYR A 30 18.35 -0.26 -3.06
C TYR A 30 18.11 -1.35 -4.11
N ASP A 31 16.93 -1.94 -4.06
CA ASP A 31 16.49 -2.94 -5.02
C ASP A 31 15.38 -2.34 -5.88
N GLU A 32 15.70 -2.03 -7.13
CA GLU A 32 14.77 -1.38 -8.03
C GLU A 32 13.53 -2.23 -8.29
N GLU A 33 13.69 -3.54 -8.45
CA GLU A 33 12.56 -4.44 -8.68
C GLU A 33 11.62 -4.43 -7.47
N ARG A 34 12.18 -4.52 -6.29
CA ARG A 34 11.40 -4.51 -5.06
C ARG A 34 10.70 -3.17 -4.87
N TYR A 35 11.41 -2.09 -5.15
CA TYR A 35 10.85 -0.75 -5.05
C TYR A 35 9.65 -0.59 -5.99
N ASN A 36 9.81 -1.00 -7.24
CA ASN A 36 8.73 -0.91 -8.23
C ASN A 36 7.55 -1.78 -7.85
N TYR A 37 7.81 -2.98 -7.35
CA TYR A 37 6.75 -3.87 -6.85
C TYR A 37 5.97 -3.20 -5.73
N ALA A 38 6.67 -2.61 -4.76
CA ALA A 38 6.04 -1.96 -3.62
C ALA A 38 5.18 -0.78 -4.07
N MET A 39 5.68 0.02 -4.98
CA MET A 39 4.92 1.16 -5.50
C MET A 39 3.66 0.72 -6.24
N ASP A 40 3.78 -0.28 -7.10
CA ASP A 40 2.64 -0.83 -7.82
C ASP A 40 1.59 -1.39 -6.85
N ARG A 41 2.05 -2.14 -5.88
CA ARG A 41 1.14 -2.76 -4.91
C ARG A 41 0.43 -1.70 -4.07
N MET A 42 1.16 -0.66 -3.67
CA MET A 42 0.56 0.44 -2.91
C MET A 42 -0.52 1.16 -3.72
N ASP A 43 -0.28 1.34 -5.01
CA ASP A 43 -1.27 1.98 -5.88
C ASP A 43 -2.55 1.15 -5.96
N VAL A 44 -2.42 -0.17 -6.12
CA VAL A 44 -3.58 -1.07 -6.14
C VAL A 44 -4.34 -1.00 -4.82
N ILE A 45 -3.63 -1.05 -3.70
CA ILE A 45 -4.26 -0.97 -2.38
C ILE A 45 -5.00 0.37 -2.22
N ARG A 46 -4.37 1.44 -2.65
CA ARG A 46 -4.99 2.77 -2.57
C ARG A 46 -6.29 2.82 -3.34
N GLN A 47 -6.32 2.23 -4.53
CA GLN A 47 -7.53 2.19 -5.34
C GLN A 47 -8.63 1.37 -4.67
N GLU A 48 -8.27 0.23 -4.10
CA GLU A 48 -9.23 -0.61 -3.39
C GLU A 48 -9.84 0.12 -2.20
N ILE A 49 -9.01 0.85 -1.46
CA ILE A 49 -9.48 1.63 -0.32
C ILE A 49 -10.40 2.75 -0.77
N ASN A 50 -10.06 3.42 -1.86
CA ASN A 50 -10.90 4.47 -2.43
C ASN A 50 -12.26 3.92 -2.85
N ASP A 51 -12.27 2.78 -3.53
CA ASP A 51 -13.52 2.15 -3.97
C ASP A 51 -14.40 1.82 -2.76
N TYR A 52 -13.78 1.29 -1.72
CA TYR A 52 -14.50 0.97 -0.49
C TYR A 52 -15.09 2.23 0.14
N HIS A 53 -14.32 3.31 0.18
CA HIS A 53 -14.76 4.57 0.76
C HIS A 53 -15.93 5.17 -0.04
N GLU A 54 -15.80 5.17 -1.36
CA GLU A 54 -16.87 5.67 -2.24
C GLU A 54 -18.15 4.86 -2.06
N HIS A 55 -18.01 3.55 -1.95
CA HIS A 55 -19.16 2.66 -1.76
C HIS A 55 -19.88 2.95 -0.45
N MET A 56 -19.14 3.28 0.59
CA MET A 56 -19.72 3.64 1.87
C MET A 56 -20.44 4.98 1.84
N ASN A 57 -20.01 5.89 0.96
CA ASN A 57 -20.59 7.21 0.85
C ASN A 57 -21.82 7.27 -0.04
N GLU A 58 -22.16 6.17 -0.69
CA GLU A 58 -23.31 6.10 -1.59
C GLU A 58 -24.63 5.83 -0.89
N CYS A 59 -24.73 6.08 0.35
CA CYS A 59 -26.01 5.88 1.06
C CYS A 59 -26.97 7.03 0.90
#